data_fab55eea5453be901adab6e3693e355f
#
_entry.id   fab55eea5453be901adab6e3693e355f
#
_cell.length_a   1.000
_cell.length_b   1.000
_cell.length_c   1.000
_cell.angle_alpha   90.00
_cell.angle_beta   90.00
_cell.angle_gamma   90.00
#
_symmetry.space_group_name_H-M   'P 1'
#
loop_
_entity.id
_entity.type
_entity.pdbx_description
1 polymer ?
#
loop_
_entity_poly.entity_id
_entity_poly.type
_entity_poly.pdbx_seq_one_letter_code
_entity_poly.pdbx_strand_id
1 'polypeptide(L)'
;MTFRNETIAGIAIMGLLAVAPFAIAAAGQPFLMDLATRLIIIAIAAVSLNLILGYGGMVSFGHAAFLGIGAYCVGIPAHYDIYDGWVHLPLALVVGALFAFVTGAMSLRTKGVHFIMITMAFSQMVYFLFVSLEEYGADDGLVIYERSAVPVIDLHDELTFYYVCLASLIVALFIMHRVVNARFGMVVQGAKSNEQRMQALGYPTFRYRLVAYMIAGALCAYAGALLGNFTEFISPDMMDWTRSGELIFMVVLGGTGRLYGPVFGVAVFILLEEYLEPVMNSIQPGAGVYWHFVFGLVLVLVVLFARGGISGILRGRAHA
;
A
#
# COMPACT_ATOMS: atom_id res chain seq x y z
N MET A 1 -23.53 6.06 -16.63
CA MET A 1 -22.73 7.30 -16.78
C MET A 1 -21.65 7.45 -15.68
N THR A 2 -21.84 6.94 -14.51
CA THR A 2 -20.99 7.15 -13.30
C THR A 2 -19.64 6.42 -13.31
N PHE A 3 -19.53 5.21 -13.86
CA PHE A 3 -18.25 4.48 -14.00
C PHE A 3 -17.24 5.20 -14.92
N ARG A 4 -17.73 5.93 -15.91
CA ARG A 4 -16.89 6.65 -16.90
C ARG A 4 -16.08 7.78 -16.25
N ASN A 5 -16.64 8.49 -15.27
CA ASN A 5 -15.94 9.62 -14.63
C ASN A 5 -14.80 9.16 -13.70
N GLU A 6 -14.99 8.06 -12.95
CA GLU A 6 -13.91 7.49 -12.12
C GLU A 6 -12.76 6.96 -12.97
N THR A 7 -13.07 6.29 -14.09
CA THR A 7 -12.05 5.79 -15.02
C THR A 7 -11.31 6.95 -15.67
N ILE A 8 -12.01 8.01 -16.10
CA ILE A 8 -11.39 9.21 -16.67
C ILE A 8 -10.49 9.88 -15.65
N ALA A 9 -10.94 10.06 -14.40
CA ALA A 9 -10.14 10.66 -13.34
C ALA A 9 -8.92 9.79 -12.99
N GLY A 10 -9.07 8.46 -12.97
CA GLY A 10 -7.97 7.53 -12.76
C GLY A 10 -6.93 7.59 -13.90
N ILE A 11 -7.37 7.63 -15.16
CA ILE A 11 -6.48 7.79 -16.32
C ILE A 11 -5.80 9.16 -16.28
N ALA A 12 -6.52 10.21 -15.89
CA ALA A 12 -5.96 11.54 -15.78
C ALA A 12 -4.85 11.62 -14.72
N ILE A 13 -5.04 10.97 -13.55
CA ILE A 13 -3.99 10.92 -12.51
C ILE A 13 -2.77 10.12 -12.99
N MET A 14 -2.98 9.00 -13.68
CA MET A 14 -1.89 8.20 -14.25
C MET A 14 -1.13 9.00 -15.33
N GLY A 15 -1.85 9.75 -16.17
CA GLY A 15 -1.25 10.67 -17.14
C GLY A 15 -0.47 11.80 -16.48
N LEU A 16 -1.01 12.38 -15.39
CA LEU A 16 -0.32 13.39 -14.59
C LEU A 16 0.99 12.82 -13.99
N LEU A 17 0.94 11.63 -13.39
CA LEU A 17 2.12 10.95 -12.85
C LEU A 17 3.14 10.62 -13.95
N ALA A 18 2.71 10.27 -15.16
CA ALA A 18 3.62 9.99 -16.28
C ALA A 18 4.35 11.26 -16.77
N VAL A 19 3.71 12.42 -16.68
CA VAL A 19 4.29 13.72 -17.10
C VAL A 19 5.01 14.42 -15.95
N ALA A 20 4.74 14.05 -14.70
CA ALA A 20 5.30 14.68 -13.51
C ALA A 20 6.83 14.82 -13.54
N PRO A 21 7.63 13.82 -13.94
CA PRO A 21 9.09 13.95 -13.97
C PRO A 21 9.58 15.10 -14.85
N PHE A 22 8.93 15.32 -16.01
CA PHE A 22 9.31 16.42 -16.91
C PHE A 22 8.98 17.78 -16.31
N ALA A 23 7.84 17.91 -15.64
CA ALA A 23 7.46 19.14 -14.96
C ALA A 23 8.36 19.43 -13.75
N ILE A 24 8.75 18.40 -12.99
CA ILE A 24 9.65 18.48 -11.84
C ILE A 24 11.07 18.85 -12.30
N ALA A 25 11.57 18.22 -13.37
CA ALA A 25 12.87 18.54 -13.95
C ALA A 25 12.92 20.00 -14.43
N ALA A 26 11.84 20.50 -15.06
CA ALA A 26 11.72 21.89 -15.45
C ALA A 26 11.65 22.87 -14.26
N ALA A 27 11.10 22.43 -13.11
CA ALA A 27 11.04 23.22 -11.88
C ALA A 27 12.35 23.20 -11.07
N GLY A 28 13.28 22.28 -11.36
CA GLY A 28 14.57 22.15 -10.67
C GLY A 28 14.44 21.74 -9.19
N GLN A 29 13.42 20.97 -8.84
CA GLN A 29 13.14 20.55 -7.46
C GLN A 29 13.22 19.03 -7.32
N PRO A 30 14.39 18.44 -7.01
CA PRO A 30 14.55 16.98 -6.85
C PRO A 30 13.66 16.39 -5.77
N PHE A 31 13.41 17.11 -4.68
CA PHE A 31 12.53 16.69 -3.60
C PHE A 31 11.12 16.24 -4.08
N LEU A 32 10.56 16.90 -5.10
CA LEU A 32 9.26 16.51 -5.65
C LEU A 32 9.34 15.17 -6.39
N MET A 33 10.51 14.79 -6.90
CA MET A 33 10.72 13.49 -7.54
C MET A 33 10.65 12.37 -6.51
N ASP A 34 11.33 12.54 -5.38
CA ASP A 34 11.30 11.58 -4.27
C ASP A 34 9.89 11.43 -3.72
N LEU A 35 9.19 12.55 -3.52
CA LEU A 35 7.81 12.55 -3.04
C LEU A 35 6.87 11.80 -4.00
N ALA A 36 7.01 12.02 -5.30
CA ALA A 36 6.21 11.36 -6.32
C ALA A 36 6.54 9.85 -6.42
N THR A 37 7.81 9.47 -6.28
CA THR A 37 8.23 8.06 -6.25
C THR A 37 7.67 7.35 -5.02
N ARG A 38 7.81 7.95 -3.83
CA ARG A 38 7.23 7.46 -2.58
C ARG A 38 5.72 7.27 -2.70
N LEU A 39 5.02 8.25 -3.28
CA LEU A 39 3.58 8.19 -3.52
C LEU A 39 3.20 6.96 -4.37
N ILE A 40 3.91 6.70 -5.46
CA ILE A 40 3.65 5.58 -6.35
C ILE A 40 3.84 4.24 -5.62
N ILE A 41 4.93 4.09 -4.86
CA ILE A 41 5.23 2.87 -4.13
C ILE A 41 4.17 2.59 -3.07
N ILE A 42 3.83 3.58 -2.25
CA ILE A 42 2.78 3.45 -1.23
C ILE A 42 1.41 3.23 -1.86
N ALA A 43 1.15 3.79 -3.07
CA ALA A 43 -0.09 3.53 -3.79
C ALA A 43 -0.22 2.05 -4.19
N ILE A 44 0.87 1.35 -4.54
CA ILE A 44 0.83 -0.10 -4.79
C ILE A 44 0.41 -0.85 -3.53
N ALA A 45 0.99 -0.52 -2.37
CA ALA A 45 0.63 -1.12 -1.09
C ALA A 45 -0.85 -0.84 -0.72
N ALA A 46 -1.33 0.40 -0.91
CA ALA A 46 -2.71 0.77 -0.65
C ALA A 46 -3.70 0.08 -1.60
N VAL A 47 -3.34 -0.05 -2.89
CA VAL A 47 -4.14 -0.80 -3.89
C VAL A 47 -4.23 -2.27 -3.50
N SER A 48 -3.14 -2.86 -3.02
CA SER A 48 -3.14 -4.25 -2.53
C SER A 48 -4.06 -4.44 -1.31
N LEU A 49 -3.98 -3.53 -0.33
CA LEU A 49 -4.85 -3.53 0.84
C LEU A 49 -6.33 -3.36 0.46
N ASN A 50 -6.64 -2.55 -0.55
CA ASN A 50 -8.01 -2.33 -1.02
C ASN A 50 -8.69 -3.62 -1.53
N LEU A 51 -7.93 -4.63 -1.98
CA LEU A 51 -8.49 -5.92 -2.35
C LEU A 51 -9.17 -6.59 -1.15
N ILE A 52 -8.49 -6.62 -0.01
CA ILE A 52 -9.00 -7.30 1.18
C ILE A 52 -9.94 -6.39 1.97
N LEU A 53 -9.61 -5.12 2.15
CA LEU A 53 -10.41 -4.15 2.89
C LEU A 53 -11.63 -3.70 2.09
N GLY A 54 -11.40 -3.20 0.89
CA GLY A 54 -12.44 -2.58 0.06
C GLY A 54 -13.39 -3.59 -0.56
N TYR A 55 -12.87 -4.57 -1.26
CA TYR A 55 -13.67 -5.59 -1.96
C TYR A 55 -14.01 -6.77 -1.07
N GLY A 56 -13.09 -7.20 -0.18
CA GLY A 56 -13.29 -8.35 0.71
C GLY A 56 -13.97 -8.04 2.04
N GLY A 57 -13.98 -6.79 2.48
CA GLY A 57 -14.51 -6.38 3.79
C GLY A 57 -13.69 -6.89 4.97
N MET A 58 -12.41 -7.19 4.77
CA MET A 58 -11.49 -7.72 5.77
C MET A 58 -10.54 -6.61 6.21
N VAL A 59 -10.76 -6.04 7.41
CA VAL A 59 -9.91 -4.99 7.98
C VAL A 59 -8.68 -5.65 8.60
N SER A 60 -7.51 -5.50 7.98
CA SER A 60 -6.25 -6.10 8.44
C SER A 60 -5.27 -5.02 8.94
N PHE A 61 -4.86 -5.13 10.20
CA PHE A 61 -3.77 -4.34 10.79
C PHE A 61 -2.40 -5.04 10.68
N GLY A 62 -2.34 -6.15 9.95
CA GLY A 62 -1.09 -6.86 9.66
C GLY A 62 -0.51 -6.55 8.28
N HIS A 63 -1.04 -5.54 7.57
CA HIS A 63 -0.65 -5.33 6.18
C HIS A 63 0.76 -4.74 6.04
N ALA A 64 1.18 -3.92 7.01
CA ALA A 64 2.53 -3.37 7.09
C ALA A 64 3.61 -4.46 7.25
N ALA A 65 3.30 -5.59 7.89
CA ALA A 65 4.23 -6.72 7.96
C ALA A 65 4.66 -7.20 6.57
N PHE A 66 3.75 -7.23 5.58
CA PHE A 66 4.10 -7.58 4.20
C PHE A 66 5.03 -6.55 3.57
N LEU A 67 4.79 -5.25 3.86
CA LEU A 67 5.64 -4.18 3.35
C LEU A 67 7.08 -4.35 3.87
N GLY A 68 7.25 -4.52 5.18
CA GLY A 68 8.56 -4.72 5.77
C GLY A 68 9.22 -6.04 5.33
N ILE A 69 8.50 -7.16 5.31
CA ILE A 69 9.02 -8.44 4.76
C ILE A 69 9.55 -8.23 3.34
N GLY A 70 8.82 -7.50 2.50
CA GLY A 70 9.26 -7.19 1.14
C GLY A 70 10.56 -6.38 1.10
N ALA A 71 10.69 -5.38 1.98
CA ALA A 71 11.91 -4.59 2.11
C ALA A 71 13.10 -5.46 2.57
N TYR A 72 12.90 -6.32 3.56
CA TYR A 72 13.95 -7.25 4.01
C TYR A 72 14.30 -8.33 2.99
N CYS A 73 13.41 -8.67 2.06
CA CYS A 73 13.74 -9.53 0.91
C CYS A 73 14.73 -8.87 -0.07
N VAL A 74 14.93 -7.57 0.03
CA VAL A 74 15.99 -6.83 -0.66
C VAL A 74 17.20 -6.69 0.25
N GLY A 75 16.99 -6.24 1.49
CA GLY A 75 18.09 -5.92 2.41
C GLY A 75 18.91 -7.13 2.83
N ILE A 76 18.29 -8.28 3.10
CA ILE A 76 19.05 -9.48 3.52
C ILE A 76 19.99 -9.98 2.40
N PRO A 77 19.54 -10.16 1.14
CA PRO A 77 20.48 -10.51 0.07
C PRO A 77 21.52 -9.43 -0.17
N ALA A 78 21.17 -8.14 -0.10
CA ALA A 78 22.11 -7.03 -0.24
C ALA A 78 23.20 -7.02 0.84
N HIS A 79 22.89 -7.46 2.07
CA HIS A 79 23.87 -7.65 3.14
C HIS A 79 24.94 -8.71 2.79
N TYR A 80 24.63 -9.67 1.91
CA TYR A 80 25.54 -10.67 1.38
C TYR A 80 26.10 -10.33 -0.01
N ASP A 81 26.10 -9.04 -0.38
CA ASP A 81 26.58 -8.53 -1.68
C ASP A 81 25.81 -9.09 -2.90
N ILE A 82 24.58 -9.55 -2.72
CA ILE A 82 23.71 -9.99 -3.80
C ILE A 82 22.76 -8.86 -4.14
N TYR A 83 23.03 -8.12 -5.21
CA TYR A 83 22.24 -6.96 -5.66
C TYR A 83 21.38 -7.26 -6.89
N ASP A 84 21.08 -8.54 -7.18
CA ASP A 84 20.31 -8.93 -8.36
C ASP A 84 18.79 -8.69 -8.16
N GLY A 85 18.24 -7.75 -8.90
CA GLY A 85 16.81 -7.43 -8.88
C GLY A 85 15.91 -8.56 -9.36
N TRP A 86 16.42 -9.47 -10.21
CA TRP A 86 15.70 -10.69 -10.60
C TRP A 86 15.57 -11.69 -9.44
N VAL A 87 16.39 -11.60 -8.42
CA VAL A 87 16.27 -12.38 -7.18
C VAL A 87 15.35 -11.66 -6.20
N HIS A 88 15.56 -10.37 -5.97
CA HIS A 88 14.87 -9.60 -4.94
C HIS A 88 13.35 -9.52 -5.17
N LEU A 89 12.92 -9.14 -6.37
CA LEU A 89 11.50 -8.91 -6.65
C LEU A 89 10.66 -10.19 -6.63
N PRO A 90 11.07 -11.31 -7.27
CA PRO A 90 10.35 -12.58 -7.13
C PRO A 90 10.41 -13.14 -5.70
N LEU A 91 11.53 -12.97 -4.98
CA LEU A 91 11.66 -13.39 -3.59
C LEU A 91 10.61 -12.69 -2.72
N ALA A 92 10.48 -11.36 -2.85
CA ALA A 92 9.48 -10.58 -2.12
C ALA A 92 8.04 -11.06 -2.42
N LEU A 93 7.71 -11.35 -3.68
CA LEU A 93 6.40 -11.88 -4.07
C LEU A 93 6.12 -13.25 -3.44
N VAL A 94 7.09 -14.16 -3.49
CA VAL A 94 6.93 -15.54 -2.99
C VAL A 94 6.87 -15.56 -1.46
N VAL A 95 7.80 -14.87 -0.78
CA VAL A 95 7.81 -14.79 0.70
C VAL A 95 6.59 -14.07 1.21
N GLY A 96 6.19 -12.97 0.57
CA GLY A 96 4.95 -12.26 0.91
C GLY A 96 3.71 -13.12 0.74
N ALA A 97 3.61 -13.89 -0.35
CA ALA A 97 2.50 -14.83 -0.57
C ALA A 97 2.49 -15.96 0.45
N LEU A 98 3.66 -16.52 0.79
CA LEU A 98 3.80 -17.59 1.77
C LEU A 98 3.43 -17.12 3.18
N PHE A 99 3.92 -15.96 3.59
CA PHE A 99 3.55 -15.35 4.87
C PHE A 99 2.05 -15.04 4.92
N ALA A 100 1.49 -14.51 3.83
CA ALA A 100 0.04 -14.28 3.71
C ALA A 100 -0.76 -15.61 3.77
N PHE A 101 -0.26 -16.69 3.20
CA PHE A 101 -0.89 -18.00 3.31
C PHE A 101 -0.96 -18.46 4.77
N VAL A 102 0.16 -18.40 5.51
CA VAL A 102 0.22 -18.85 6.91
C VAL A 102 -0.67 -17.98 7.80
N THR A 103 -0.49 -16.66 7.75
CA THR A 103 -1.26 -15.71 8.58
C THR A 103 -2.73 -15.68 8.19
N GLY A 104 -3.04 -15.74 6.90
CA GLY A 104 -4.41 -15.79 6.38
C GLY A 104 -5.13 -17.08 6.74
N ALA A 105 -4.47 -18.24 6.67
CA ALA A 105 -5.05 -19.54 7.04
C ALA A 105 -5.49 -19.58 8.51
N MET A 106 -4.80 -18.86 9.38
CA MET A 106 -5.15 -18.74 10.80
C MET A 106 -6.19 -17.63 11.04
N SER A 107 -5.94 -16.43 10.52
CA SER A 107 -6.74 -15.24 10.80
C SER A 107 -8.15 -15.32 10.19
N LEU A 108 -8.29 -15.85 8.98
CA LEU A 108 -9.57 -15.91 8.26
C LEU A 108 -10.59 -16.90 8.87
N ARG A 109 -10.19 -17.69 9.86
CA ARG A 109 -11.11 -18.51 10.66
C ARG A 109 -11.92 -17.66 11.64
N THR A 110 -11.49 -16.43 11.88
CA THR A 110 -12.15 -15.46 12.76
C THR A 110 -12.79 -14.33 11.95
N LYS A 111 -13.65 -13.54 12.57
CA LYS A 111 -14.40 -12.46 11.92
C LYS A 111 -14.41 -11.20 12.79
N GLY A 112 -14.60 -10.05 12.13
CA GLY A 112 -14.75 -8.76 12.82
C GLY A 112 -13.51 -8.39 13.63
N VAL A 113 -13.71 -7.98 14.88
CA VAL A 113 -12.63 -7.50 15.76
C VAL A 113 -11.56 -8.56 16.02
N HIS A 114 -11.93 -9.82 16.14
CA HIS A 114 -10.97 -10.92 16.36
C HIS A 114 -9.99 -11.05 15.17
N PHE A 115 -10.46 -10.88 13.93
CA PHE A 115 -9.60 -10.88 12.75
C PHE A 115 -8.59 -9.72 12.80
N ILE A 116 -9.06 -8.52 13.19
CA ILE A 116 -8.20 -7.33 13.34
C ILE A 116 -7.08 -7.60 14.36
N MET A 117 -7.46 -8.12 15.56
CA MET A 117 -6.49 -8.37 16.63
C MET A 117 -5.44 -9.43 16.25
N ILE A 118 -5.86 -10.51 15.57
CA ILE A 118 -4.95 -11.57 15.16
C ILE A 118 -3.97 -11.06 14.10
N THR A 119 -4.45 -10.29 13.11
CA THR A 119 -3.55 -9.73 12.08
C THR A 119 -2.58 -8.72 12.66
N MET A 120 -3.01 -7.91 13.63
CA MET A 120 -2.14 -7.00 14.39
C MET A 120 -1.08 -7.78 15.18
N ALA A 121 -1.48 -8.87 15.86
CA ALA A 121 -0.56 -9.71 16.62
C ALA A 121 0.53 -10.32 15.71
N PHE A 122 0.17 -10.80 14.51
CA PHE A 122 1.15 -11.28 13.53
C PHE A 122 2.11 -10.19 13.07
N SER A 123 1.64 -8.95 12.86
CA SER A 123 2.51 -7.82 12.53
C SER A 123 3.54 -7.58 13.64
N GLN A 124 3.08 -7.54 14.89
CA GLN A 124 3.96 -7.34 16.03
C GLN A 124 4.93 -8.51 16.26
N MET A 125 4.49 -9.74 16.01
CA MET A 125 5.41 -10.91 16.08
C MET A 125 6.55 -10.78 15.07
N VAL A 126 6.27 -10.35 13.84
CA VAL A 126 7.31 -10.16 12.82
C VAL A 126 8.18 -8.95 13.17
N TYR A 127 7.59 -7.84 13.62
CA TYR A 127 8.32 -6.67 14.09
C TYR A 127 9.36 -7.06 15.16
N PHE A 128 8.93 -7.70 16.25
CA PHE A 128 9.84 -8.11 17.33
C PHE A 128 10.83 -9.21 16.90
N LEU A 129 10.47 -10.06 15.94
CA LEU A 129 11.41 -11.00 15.36
C LEU A 129 12.58 -10.26 14.69
N PHE A 130 12.30 -9.25 13.85
CA PHE A 130 13.35 -8.50 13.17
C PHE A 130 14.14 -7.60 14.10
N VAL A 131 13.50 -6.99 15.12
CA VAL A 131 14.19 -6.26 16.19
C VAL A 131 15.19 -7.15 16.96
N SER A 132 14.93 -8.45 17.09
CA SER A 132 15.84 -9.38 17.78
C SER A 132 16.96 -9.93 16.90
N LEU A 133 16.98 -9.66 15.60
CA LEU A 133 17.99 -10.14 14.66
C LEU A 133 19.18 -9.15 14.58
N GLU A 134 20.11 -9.27 15.51
CA GLU A 134 21.31 -8.40 15.59
C GLU A 134 22.14 -8.42 14.29
N GLU A 135 22.20 -9.55 13.58
CA GLU A 135 22.93 -9.69 12.32
C GLU A 135 22.44 -8.74 11.21
N TYR A 136 21.16 -8.34 11.25
CA TYR A 136 20.55 -7.46 10.25
C TYR A 136 20.22 -6.07 10.82
N GLY A 137 20.98 -5.63 11.82
CA GLY A 137 20.90 -4.29 12.39
C GLY A 137 19.86 -4.13 13.49
N ALA A 138 19.13 -5.18 13.88
CA ALA A 138 18.14 -5.15 14.96
C ALA A 138 17.19 -3.94 14.85
N ASP A 139 17.09 -3.14 15.92
CA ASP A 139 16.26 -1.92 15.97
C ASP A 139 16.85 -0.76 15.15
N ASP A 140 18.18 -0.72 14.99
CA ASP A 140 18.88 0.33 14.24
C ASP A 140 18.64 0.22 12.70
N GLY A 141 18.19 -0.93 12.22
CA GLY A 141 17.91 -1.19 10.82
C GLY A 141 19.13 -1.50 9.96
N LEU A 142 18.90 -1.73 8.67
CA LEU A 142 19.89 -2.18 7.70
C LEU A 142 20.04 -1.14 6.58
N VAL A 143 21.26 -0.71 6.30
CA VAL A 143 21.60 0.17 5.17
C VAL A 143 21.85 -0.67 3.93
N ILE A 144 21.25 -0.30 2.82
CA ILE A 144 21.50 -0.88 1.49
C ILE A 144 22.44 0.06 0.75
N TYR A 145 23.66 -0.42 0.44
CA TYR A 145 24.68 0.43 -0.20
C TYR A 145 24.44 0.61 -1.69
N GLU A 146 23.78 -0.33 -2.35
CA GLU A 146 23.48 -0.27 -3.79
C GLU A 146 22.06 -0.75 -4.06
N ARG A 147 21.36 -0.08 -4.97
CA ARG A 147 20.03 -0.51 -5.43
C ARG A 147 20.14 -1.83 -6.20
N SER A 148 19.04 -2.56 -6.25
CA SER A 148 18.97 -3.83 -7.00
C SER A 148 19.35 -3.61 -8.47
N ALA A 149 20.35 -4.33 -8.95
CA ALA A 149 20.78 -4.28 -10.35
C ALA A 149 19.86 -5.16 -11.23
N VAL A 150 19.39 -4.60 -12.33
CA VAL A 150 18.68 -5.35 -13.38
C VAL A 150 19.48 -5.20 -14.69
N PRO A 151 19.92 -6.28 -15.33
CA PRO A 151 20.90 -6.22 -16.45
C PRO A 151 20.50 -5.32 -17.63
N VAL A 152 19.22 -4.97 -17.75
CA VAL A 152 18.68 -4.18 -18.88
C VAL A 152 18.28 -2.76 -18.46
N ILE A 153 18.07 -2.54 -17.14
CA ILE A 153 17.47 -1.31 -16.60
C ILE A 153 18.38 -0.79 -15.49
N ASP A 154 18.90 0.41 -15.65
CA ASP A 154 19.68 1.09 -14.62
C ASP A 154 18.74 1.68 -13.55
N LEU A 155 18.63 0.99 -12.41
CA LEU A 155 17.82 1.46 -11.27
C LEU A 155 18.53 2.50 -10.40
N HIS A 156 19.81 2.79 -10.66
CA HIS A 156 20.53 3.88 -9.99
C HIS A 156 20.07 5.25 -10.49
N ASP A 157 19.64 5.33 -11.76
CA ASP A 157 19.04 6.54 -12.30
C ASP A 157 17.63 6.77 -11.72
N GLU A 158 17.45 7.89 -11.01
CA GLU A 158 16.19 8.25 -10.33
C GLU A 158 14.99 8.28 -11.29
N LEU A 159 15.19 8.78 -12.50
CA LEU A 159 14.13 8.87 -13.50
C LEU A 159 13.71 7.49 -14.00
N THR A 160 14.67 6.63 -14.25
CA THR A 160 14.42 5.23 -14.64
C THR A 160 13.71 4.47 -13.52
N PHE A 161 14.16 4.63 -12.28
CA PHE A 161 13.51 4.01 -11.11
C PHE A 161 12.06 4.48 -10.94
N TYR A 162 11.81 5.78 -11.10
CA TYR A 162 10.45 6.33 -11.08
C TYR A 162 9.53 5.65 -12.09
N TYR A 163 9.98 5.50 -13.36
CA TYR A 163 9.17 4.85 -14.39
C TYR A 163 8.97 3.35 -14.13
N VAL A 164 9.92 2.67 -13.53
CA VAL A 164 9.76 1.28 -13.08
C VAL A 164 8.68 1.17 -11.99
N CYS A 165 8.69 2.08 -11.01
CA CYS A 165 7.65 2.16 -9.99
C CYS A 165 6.27 2.48 -10.61
N LEU A 166 6.21 3.41 -11.56
CA LEU A 166 4.96 3.76 -12.26
C LEU A 166 4.43 2.58 -13.08
N ALA A 167 5.29 1.90 -13.82
CA ALA A 167 4.92 0.69 -14.57
C ALA A 167 4.39 -0.40 -13.62
N SER A 168 5.03 -0.57 -12.46
CA SER A 168 4.60 -1.51 -11.42
C SER A 168 3.22 -1.15 -10.87
N LEU A 169 2.92 0.14 -10.63
CA LEU A 169 1.59 0.59 -10.23
C LEU A 169 0.54 0.29 -11.30
N ILE A 170 0.86 0.54 -12.57
CA ILE A 170 -0.06 0.23 -13.70
C ILE A 170 -0.35 -1.27 -13.75
N VAL A 171 0.69 -2.10 -13.62
CA VAL A 171 0.54 -3.57 -13.58
C VAL A 171 -0.29 -4.00 -12.38
N ALA A 172 -0.05 -3.44 -11.18
CA ALA A 172 -0.83 -3.73 -9.99
C ALA A 172 -2.31 -3.36 -10.18
N LEU A 173 -2.62 -2.18 -10.72
CA LEU A 173 -3.98 -1.75 -11.04
C LEU A 173 -4.64 -2.66 -12.08
N PHE A 174 -3.89 -3.09 -13.11
CA PHE A 174 -4.38 -4.03 -14.11
C PHE A 174 -4.71 -5.39 -13.51
N ILE A 175 -3.82 -5.95 -12.68
CA ILE A 175 -4.05 -7.21 -11.96
C ILE A 175 -5.30 -7.07 -11.10
N MET A 176 -5.41 -5.98 -10.32
CA MET A 176 -6.57 -5.73 -9.46
C MET A 176 -7.86 -5.61 -10.25
N HIS A 177 -7.86 -4.89 -11.37
CA HIS A 177 -9.01 -4.79 -12.26
C HIS A 177 -9.45 -6.17 -12.77
N ARG A 178 -8.51 -7.01 -13.19
CA ARG A 178 -8.78 -8.37 -13.67
C ARG A 178 -9.32 -9.27 -12.56
N VAL A 179 -8.69 -9.25 -11.38
CA VAL A 179 -9.08 -10.06 -10.21
C VAL A 179 -10.48 -9.69 -9.73
N VAL A 180 -10.76 -8.40 -9.57
CA VAL A 180 -12.03 -7.90 -9.01
C VAL A 180 -13.21 -8.16 -9.96
N ASN A 181 -13.01 -8.03 -11.29
CA ASN A 181 -14.06 -8.24 -12.28
C ASN A 181 -14.18 -9.70 -12.76
N ALA A 182 -13.28 -10.59 -12.34
CA ALA A 182 -13.37 -12.02 -12.61
C ALA A 182 -14.44 -12.70 -11.74
N ARG A 183 -14.83 -13.93 -12.09
CA ARG A 183 -15.72 -14.78 -11.25
C ARG A 183 -15.20 -14.90 -9.82
N PHE A 184 -13.89 -14.94 -9.66
CA PHE A 184 -13.20 -14.93 -8.36
C PHE A 184 -13.58 -13.71 -7.52
N GLY A 185 -13.43 -12.50 -8.08
CA GLY A 185 -13.75 -11.24 -7.39
C GLY A 185 -15.23 -11.11 -7.05
N MET A 186 -16.12 -11.61 -7.91
CA MET A 186 -17.57 -11.64 -7.60
C MET A 186 -17.87 -12.50 -6.36
N VAL A 187 -17.20 -13.64 -6.19
CA VAL A 187 -17.36 -14.50 -5.00
C VAL A 187 -16.83 -13.79 -3.74
N VAL A 188 -15.68 -13.12 -3.82
CA VAL A 188 -15.12 -12.35 -2.69
C VAL A 188 -16.07 -11.23 -2.27
N GLN A 189 -16.59 -10.45 -3.21
CA GLN A 189 -17.58 -9.38 -2.95
C GLN A 189 -18.92 -9.94 -2.45
N GLY A 190 -19.37 -11.05 -3.00
CA GLY A 190 -20.56 -11.75 -2.53
C GLY A 190 -20.41 -12.22 -1.08
N ALA A 191 -19.25 -12.76 -0.72
CA ALA A 191 -18.93 -13.17 0.65
C ALA A 191 -18.87 -11.98 1.63
N LYS A 192 -18.45 -10.79 1.18
CA LYS A 192 -18.54 -9.55 1.96
C LYS A 192 -19.99 -9.18 2.26
N SER A 193 -20.88 -9.31 1.29
CA SER A 193 -22.30 -8.95 1.45
C SER A 193 -23.06 -9.95 2.33
N ASN A 194 -22.93 -11.24 2.05
CA ASN A 194 -23.55 -12.32 2.84
C ASN A 194 -22.81 -13.64 2.63
N GLU A 195 -21.97 -13.99 3.59
CA GLU A 195 -21.15 -15.20 3.51
C GLU A 195 -21.98 -16.48 3.55
N GLN A 196 -23.04 -16.53 4.39
CA GLN A 196 -23.90 -17.71 4.51
C GLN A 196 -24.64 -18.02 3.20
N ARG A 197 -25.09 -16.97 2.50
CA ARG A 197 -25.73 -17.11 1.19
C ARG A 197 -24.75 -17.69 0.16
N MET A 198 -23.49 -17.19 0.14
CA MET A 198 -22.49 -17.71 -0.79
C MET A 198 -22.15 -19.18 -0.51
N GLN A 199 -22.07 -19.56 0.77
CA GLN A 199 -21.87 -20.96 1.17
C GLN A 199 -23.05 -21.85 0.79
N ALA A 200 -24.27 -21.38 0.96
CA ALA A 200 -25.49 -22.10 0.55
C ALA A 200 -25.55 -22.32 -0.98
N LEU A 201 -24.94 -21.40 -1.76
CA LEU A 201 -24.77 -21.56 -3.21
C LEU A 201 -23.60 -22.51 -3.59
N GLY A 202 -22.92 -23.10 -2.60
CA GLY A 202 -21.84 -24.07 -2.82
C GLY A 202 -20.43 -23.46 -2.98
N TYR A 203 -20.24 -22.14 -2.79
CA TYR A 203 -18.92 -21.53 -2.90
C TYR A 203 -18.11 -21.69 -1.59
N PRO A 204 -16.87 -22.25 -1.64
CA PRO A 204 -15.98 -22.34 -0.48
C PRO A 204 -15.34 -20.98 -0.18
N THR A 205 -16.09 -20.07 0.46
CA THR A 205 -15.72 -18.66 0.71
C THR A 205 -14.38 -18.48 1.39
N PHE A 206 -14.00 -19.39 2.29
CA PHE A 206 -12.71 -19.37 2.96
C PHE A 206 -11.53 -19.42 1.98
N ARG A 207 -11.58 -20.33 0.99
CA ARG A 207 -10.51 -20.48 -0.02
C ARG A 207 -10.39 -19.22 -0.87
N TYR A 208 -11.49 -18.63 -1.29
CA TYR A 208 -11.51 -17.40 -2.07
C TYR A 208 -10.93 -16.21 -1.28
N ARG A 209 -11.29 -16.06 -0.01
CA ARG A 209 -10.74 -15.04 0.88
C ARG A 209 -9.25 -15.25 1.11
N LEU A 210 -8.81 -16.49 1.32
CA LEU A 210 -7.39 -16.82 1.52
C LEU A 210 -6.55 -16.46 0.30
N VAL A 211 -6.99 -16.83 -0.90
CA VAL A 211 -6.29 -16.48 -2.14
C VAL A 211 -6.27 -14.97 -2.35
N ALA A 212 -7.37 -14.24 -2.06
CA ALA A 212 -7.39 -12.78 -2.12
C ALA A 212 -6.38 -12.15 -1.14
N TYR A 213 -6.26 -12.71 0.07
CA TYR A 213 -5.31 -12.28 1.08
C TYR A 213 -3.86 -12.55 0.65
N MET A 214 -3.58 -13.70 0.01
CA MET A 214 -2.27 -14.02 -0.56
C MET A 214 -1.88 -13.06 -1.69
N ILE A 215 -2.80 -12.77 -2.61
CA ILE A 215 -2.54 -11.82 -3.70
C ILE A 215 -2.24 -10.42 -3.13
N ALA A 216 -3.01 -9.98 -2.14
CA ALA A 216 -2.79 -8.69 -1.49
C ALA A 216 -1.44 -8.66 -0.76
N GLY A 217 -1.11 -9.70 0.02
CA GLY A 217 0.18 -9.78 0.73
C GLY A 217 1.37 -9.81 -0.23
N ALA A 218 1.30 -10.56 -1.32
CA ALA A 218 2.35 -10.60 -2.34
C ALA A 218 2.58 -9.23 -2.99
N LEU A 219 1.50 -8.53 -3.39
CA LEU A 219 1.61 -7.19 -3.98
C LEU A 219 2.13 -6.15 -2.98
N CYS A 220 1.75 -6.27 -1.70
CA CYS A 220 2.26 -5.39 -0.66
C CYS A 220 3.76 -5.63 -0.38
N ALA A 221 4.18 -6.90 -0.35
CA ALA A 221 5.60 -7.25 -0.22
C ALA A 221 6.42 -6.76 -1.42
N TYR A 222 5.87 -6.85 -2.63
CA TYR A 222 6.49 -6.26 -3.81
C TYR A 222 6.67 -4.74 -3.67
N ALA A 223 5.64 -4.03 -3.17
CA ALA A 223 5.75 -2.60 -2.86
C ALA A 223 6.82 -2.33 -1.79
N GLY A 224 6.94 -3.21 -0.79
CA GLY A 224 7.99 -3.16 0.22
C GLY A 224 9.40 -3.31 -0.37
N ALA A 225 9.58 -4.21 -1.32
CA ALA A 225 10.85 -4.36 -2.04
C ALA A 225 11.22 -3.11 -2.84
N LEU A 226 10.26 -2.47 -3.49
CA LEU A 226 10.48 -1.18 -4.14
C LEU A 226 10.79 -0.08 -3.12
N LEU A 227 10.12 -0.09 -1.96
CA LEU A 227 10.38 0.90 -0.90
C LEU A 227 11.79 0.75 -0.33
N GLY A 228 12.27 -0.48 -0.07
CA GLY A 228 13.62 -0.74 0.39
C GLY A 228 14.69 -0.27 -0.61
N ASN A 229 14.45 -0.47 -1.91
CA ASN A 229 15.32 0.07 -2.96
C ASN A 229 15.28 1.61 -3.06
N PHE A 230 14.13 2.21 -2.73
CA PHE A 230 13.96 3.65 -2.77
C PHE A 230 14.65 4.35 -1.60
N THR A 231 14.41 3.84 -0.38
CA THR A 231 14.94 4.46 0.84
C THR A 231 16.40 4.12 1.10
N GLU A 232 16.93 3.07 0.47
CA GLU A 232 18.30 2.54 0.73
C GLU A 232 18.56 2.24 2.21
N PHE A 233 17.47 2.21 2.99
CA PHE A 233 17.46 1.96 4.42
C PHE A 233 16.20 1.20 4.81
N ILE A 234 16.35 0.16 5.62
CA ILE A 234 15.25 -0.69 6.06
C ILE A 234 15.30 -0.78 7.58
N SER A 235 14.18 -0.51 8.22
CA SER A 235 14.04 -0.68 9.68
C SER A 235 12.83 -1.56 10.00
N PRO A 236 12.81 -2.24 11.16
CA PRO A 236 11.65 -2.99 11.61
C PRO A 236 10.39 -2.13 11.73
N ASP A 237 10.49 -0.81 11.95
CA ASP A 237 9.37 0.13 12.03
C ASP A 237 8.45 0.10 10.82
N MET A 238 8.96 -0.34 9.65
CA MET A 238 8.14 -0.56 8.47
C MET A 238 7.05 -1.62 8.69
N MET A 239 7.22 -2.50 9.69
CA MET A 239 6.30 -3.60 10.02
C MET A 239 5.34 -3.26 11.15
N ASP A 240 5.46 -2.10 11.79
CA ASP A 240 4.61 -1.71 12.91
C ASP A 240 3.14 -1.63 12.46
N TRP A 241 2.24 -1.99 13.38
CA TRP A 241 0.79 -1.94 13.13
C TRP A 241 0.29 -0.51 12.84
N THR A 242 0.97 0.53 13.32
CA THR A 242 0.66 1.93 13.03
C THR A 242 0.73 2.21 11.54
N ARG A 243 1.72 1.68 10.83
CA ARG A 243 1.84 1.76 9.37
C ARG A 243 0.68 1.08 8.65
N SER A 244 0.17 -0.03 9.20
CA SER A 244 -1.07 -0.64 8.67
C SER A 244 -2.27 0.30 8.85
N GLY A 245 -2.34 1.02 9.97
CA GLY A 245 -3.35 2.05 10.21
C GLY A 245 -3.29 3.18 9.17
N GLU A 246 -2.10 3.69 8.87
CA GLU A 246 -1.90 4.72 7.83
C GLU A 246 -2.39 4.23 6.46
N LEU A 247 -2.02 3.02 6.05
CA LEU A 247 -2.49 2.43 4.80
C LEU A 247 -4.02 2.28 4.76
N ILE A 248 -4.65 1.90 5.89
CA ILE A 248 -6.11 1.83 6.00
C ILE A 248 -6.72 3.23 5.82
N PHE A 249 -6.16 4.26 6.48
CA PHE A 249 -6.62 5.64 6.30
C PHE A 249 -6.51 6.10 4.85
N MET A 250 -5.41 5.82 4.17
CA MET A 250 -5.22 6.14 2.76
C MET A 250 -6.30 5.50 1.89
N VAL A 251 -6.61 4.21 2.11
CA VAL A 251 -7.65 3.50 1.35
C VAL A 251 -9.05 4.06 1.66
N VAL A 252 -9.34 4.37 2.90
CA VAL A 252 -10.65 4.93 3.32
C VAL A 252 -10.81 6.35 2.76
N LEU A 253 -9.77 7.18 2.87
CA LEU A 253 -9.74 8.55 2.36
C LEU A 253 -10.00 8.59 0.84
N GLY A 254 -9.37 7.68 0.09
CA GLY A 254 -9.55 7.56 -1.34
C GLY A 254 -10.89 6.99 -1.76
N GLY A 255 -11.48 6.11 -0.93
CA GLY A 255 -12.74 5.42 -1.15
C GLY A 255 -12.59 3.92 -1.33
N THR A 256 -13.02 3.17 -0.32
CA THR A 256 -12.94 1.70 -0.27
C THR A 256 -13.72 1.02 -1.38
N GLY A 257 -13.16 -0.05 -1.94
CA GLY A 257 -13.82 -0.85 -2.98
C GLY A 257 -13.86 -0.18 -4.35
N ARG A 258 -12.99 0.79 -4.61
CA ARG A 258 -12.80 1.46 -5.89
C ARG A 258 -11.39 1.24 -6.40
N LEU A 259 -11.24 1.05 -7.71
CA LEU A 259 -9.94 0.69 -8.28
C LEU A 259 -8.89 1.79 -8.09
N TYR A 260 -9.23 3.04 -8.44
CA TYR A 260 -8.33 4.19 -8.35
C TYR A 260 -8.43 4.95 -7.02
N GLY A 261 -9.41 4.59 -6.17
CA GLY A 261 -9.61 5.21 -4.86
C GLY A 261 -8.31 5.31 -4.03
N PRO A 262 -7.62 4.20 -3.79
CA PRO A 262 -6.39 4.21 -3.00
C PRO A 262 -5.32 5.15 -3.53
N VAL A 263 -5.17 5.28 -4.85
CA VAL A 263 -4.18 6.19 -5.45
C VAL A 263 -4.48 7.65 -5.10
N PHE A 264 -5.76 8.06 -5.17
CA PHE A 264 -6.19 9.38 -4.71
C PHE A 264 -5.98 9.57 -3.21
N GLY A 265 -6.30 8.54 -2.42
CA GLY A 265 -6.13 8.60 -0.96
C GLY A 265 -4.69 8.75 -0.54
N VAL A 266 -3.78 7.99 -1.15
CA VAL A 266 -2.33 8.11 -0.92
C VAL A 266 -1.83 9.49 -1.33
N ALA A 267 -2.22 9.99 -2.50
CA ALA A 267 -1.80 11.31 -2.95
C ALA A 267 -2.19 12.41 -1.95
N VAL A 268 -3.44 12.41 -1.50
CA VAL A 268 -3.90 13.41 -0.53
C VAL A 268 -3.26 13.21 0.84
N PHE A 269 -3.09 11.96 1.28
CA PHE A 269 -2.49 11.67 2.58
C PHE A 269 -1.03 12.15 2.63
N ILE A 270 -0.20 11.78 1.65
CA ILE A 270 1.22 12.17 1.60
C ILE A 270 1.37 13.68 1.43
N LEU A 271 0.54 14.31 0.58
CA LEU A 271 0.57 15.76 0.44
C LEU A 271 0.17 16.48 1.73
N LEU A 272 -0.82 15.97 2.47
CA LEU A 272 -1.17 16.53 3.77
C LEU A 272 -0.04 16.32 4.79
N GLU A 273 0.55 15.13 4.84
CA GLU A 273 1.68 14.81 5.72
C GLU A 273 2.83 15.80 5.49
N GLU A 274 3.19 16.05 4.24
CA GLU A 274 4.35 16.86 3.86
C GLU A 274 4.14 18.36 4.01
N TYR A 275 2.96 18.86 3.64
CA TYR A 275 2.72 20.31 3.60
C TYR A 275 2.02 20.87 4.84
N LEU A 276 1.46 20.04 5.72
CA LEU A 276 0.71 20.53 6.87
C LEU A 276 1.61 21.21 7.90
N GLU A 277 2.78 20.65 8.19
CA GLU A 277 3.72 21.26 9.12
C GLU A 277 4.26 22.61 8.66
N PRO A 278 4.80 22.78 7.43
CA PRO A 278 5.21 24.07 6.91
C PRO A 278 4.07 25.13 6.88
N VAL A 279 2.87 24.70 6.50
CA VAL A 279 1.70 25.60 6.47
C VAL A 279 1.35 26.07 7.87
N MET A 280 1.34 25.19 8.87
CA MET A 280 1.07 25.57 10.26
C MET A 280 2.14 26.52 10.81
N ASN A 281 3.41 26.27 10.51
CA ASN A 281 4.51 27.14 10.91
C ASN A 281 4.45 28.54 10.23
N SER A 282 3.89 28.63 9.03
CA SER A 282 3.69 29.91 8.35
C SER A 282 2.56 30.75 8.95
N ILE A 283 1.56 30.11 9.56
CA ILE A 283 0.43 30.78 10.24
C ILE A 283 0.88 31.26 11.62
N GLN A 284 1.54 30.39 12.39
CA GLN A 284 2.07 30.72 13.70
C GLN A 284 3.40 29.99 13.94
N PRO A 285 4.52 30.73 14.15
CA PRO A 285 5.80 30.12 14.46
C PRO A 285 5.71 29.17 15.65
N GLY A 286 6.14 27.90 15.47
CA GLY A 286 6.07 26.87 16.48
C GLY A 286 4.79 26.03 16.50
N ALA A 287 3.75 26.38 15.71
CA ALA A 287 2.54 25.59 15.61
C ALA A 287 2.74 24.26 14.87
N GLY A 288 3.81 24.14 14.08
CA GLY A 288 4.16 22.91 13.36
C GLY A 288 4.30 21.69 14.27
N VAL A 289 4.71 21.85 15.54
CA VAL A 289 4.79 20.74 16.50
C VAL A 289 3.45 20.00 16.66
N TYR A 290 2.33 20.70 16.48
CA TYR A 290 0.98 20.14 16.63
C TYR A 290 0.38 19.58 15.32
N TRP A 291 1.16 19.45 14.25
CA TRP A 291 0.64 19.03 12.95
C TRP A 291 -0.07 17.67 12.98
N HIS A 292 0.42 16.71 13.77
CA HIS A 292 -0.21 15.40 13.93
C HIS A 292 -1.64 15.50 14.49
N PHE A 293 -1.88 16.43 15.43
CA PHE A 293 -3.20 16.66 16.00
C PHE A 293 -4.18 17.18 14.94
N VAL A 294 -3.75 18.18 14.19
CA VAL A 294 -4.56 18.74 13.09
C VAL A 294 -4.80 17.73 11.99
N PHE A 295 -3.78 16.95 11.64
CA PHE A 295 -3.87 15.87 10.68
C PHE A 295 -4.91 14.82 11.10
N GLY A 296 -4.87 14.35 12.36
CA GLY A 296 -5.88 13.44 12.91
C GLY A 296 -7.29 14.01 12.84
N LEU A 297 -7.46 15.29 13.18
CA LEU A 297 -8.76 15.98 13.08
C LEU A 297 -9.27 16.02 11.64
N VAL A 298 -8.42 16.35 10.67
CA VAL A 298 -8.75 16.36 9.24
C VAL A 298 -9.20 14.96 8.78
N LEU A 299 -8.48 13.90 9.18
CA LEU A 299 -8.85 12.52 8.85
C LEU A 299 -10.23 12.16 9.41
N VAL A 300 -10.52 12.51 10.67
CA VAL A 300 -11.84 12.28 11.29
C VAL A 300 -12.94 13.00 10.51
N LEU A 301 -12.73 14.28 10.18
CA LEU A 301 -13.69 15.07 9.42
C LEU A 301 -13.96 14.47 8.04
N VAL A 302 -12.91 14.03 7.34
CA VAL A 302 -13.07 13.39 6.03
C VAL A 302 -13.86 12.08 6.13
N VAL A 303 -13.58 11.24 7.13
CA VAL A 303 -14.33 9.98 7.34
C VAL A 303 -15.80 10.26 7.67
N LEU A 304 -16.10 11.29 8.47
CA LEU A 304 -17.47 11.63 8.85
C LEU A 304 -18.28 12.24 7.70
N PHE A 305 -17.69 13.14 6.92
CA PHE A 305 -18.40 13.91 5.90
C PHE A 305 -18.28 13.33 4.48
N ALA A 306 -17.18 12.65 4.15
CA ALA A 306 -16.96 12.05 2.84
C ALA A 306 -17.31 10.55 2.84
N ARG A 307 -18.59 10.21 3.01
CA ARG A 307 -19.12 8.82 3.01
C ARG A 307 -18.87 8.06 1.71
N GLY A 308 -17.69 7.81 1.31
CA GLY A 308 -17.31 7.13 0.06
C GLY A 308 -15.97 7.64 -0.45
N GLY A 309 -15.25 8.40 0.40
CA GLY A 309 -13.94 8.96 0.11
C GLY A 309 -13.97 10.05 -0.96
N ILE A 310 -12.79 10.53 -1.33
CA ILE A 310 -12.60 11.58 -2.35
C ILE A 310 -13.19 11.14 -3.68
N SER A 311 -13.02 9.88 -4.06
CA SER A 311 -13.61 9.32 -5.28
C SER A 311 -15.15 9.28 -5.23
N GLY A 312 -15.76 9.35 -4.03
CA GLY A 312 -17.21 9.54 -3.85
C GLY A 312 -17.70 10.92 -4.21
N ILE A 313 -16.91 11.92 -3.91
CA ILE A 313 -17.22 13.33 -4.23
C ILE A 313 -17.15 13.52 -5.75
N LEU A 314 -16.18 12.91 -6.42
CA LEU A 314 -16.02 12.96 -7.88
C LEU A 314 -17.20 12.31 -8.64
N ARG A 315 -17.95 11.43 -7.97
CA ARG A 315 -19.14 10.79 -8.55
C ARG A 315 -20.36 11.68 -8.64
N GLY A 316 -20.36 12.84 -7.98
CA GLY A 316 -21.57 13.65 -7.79
C GLY A 316 -22.58 12.90 -6.90
N ARG A 317 -23.25 13.61 -6.01
CA ARG A 317 -24.33 13.09 -5.14
C ARG A 317 -25.43 12.45 -5.99
N ALA A 318 -25.28 11.19 -6.34
CA ALA A 318 -26.37 10.36 -6.85
C ALA A 318 -26.79 9.44 -5.72
N HIS A 319 -27.91 9.82 -5.12
CA HIS A 319 -28.72 9.11 -4.11
C HIS A 319 -28.10 8.89 -2.72
N ALA A 320 -28.53 9.79 -1.82
CA ALA A 320 -28.77 9.45 -0.42
C ALA A 320 -29.91 8.43 -0.31
#